data_f6fab11a2813d8bdf6ef426ba2232566
#
_entry.id   f6fab11a2813d8bdf6ef426ba2232566
#
_cell.length_a   1.000
_cell.length_b   1.000
_cell.length_c   1.000
_cell.angle_alpha   90.00
_cell.angle_beta   90.00
_cell.angle_gamma   90.00
#
_symmetry.space_group_name_H-M   'P 1'
#
loop_
_entity.id
_entity.type
_entity.pdbx_description
1 polymer ?
#
loop_
_entity_poly.entity_id
_entity_poly.type
_entity_poly.pdbx_seq_one_letter_code
_entity_poly.pdbx_strand_id
1 'polypeptide(L)'
;MEKRGWEECDFIFITGDAYVDHPSFAAALLCRLLEAEGYRIGLIPQPNWKDPSSYTVLGRPRLGFLVGAGNMDSMVAHYTAAKRLRSDDAYSPNNKNGMRPDRATLVYVEGIRRAYKEVAVIIGGIEASLRRFAHYDYWSDTVRRSILLDSKADILVYGMGEKPLLQIARRLALGENISGIIDERGICVAMHSGNFEQIKQRADFNQWKDAVFLPSFMTVKENDEVSLRAYAEHFMIQKKNADPLSAKPLIEENDSNRYVIQNPPALPLSTNEMDRIYELPFTRKAHPMYADGIPALKEVSFSLVSSRGCFGGCSFCAITNHQGRAVTGRSKESLQREALSLIAHKDFKGNIHDVGGPTANFFRPVCAIQKKGGFCTERECLYPDVCPKLKADHHQYIEALQTLREIKGIKKVFIRSGIRFDFIQNDKKNGTKFLEILCRYHVSGQLKTAPEHISAKVLTAMGKCAAFCYDQFRKDFSAVNKKLGLKQYLLPYFISSHPGAGMKEAVELSDYLKKTGFIPEQTQDFYPTPGTLATVMYRTGLDPRTMKNIYVARGERERRKQRELITK
;
A
#
# COMPACT_ATOMS: atom_id res chain seq x y z
N MET A 1 13.72 -28.46 4.92
CA MET A 1 14.76 -28.65 3.93
C MET A 1 14.95 -30.12 3.62
N GLU A 2 15.14 -31.02 4.60
CA GLU A 2 15.33 -32.46 4.41
C GLU A 2 14.31 -33.14 3.49
N LYS A 3 13.01 -32.92 3.70
CA LYS A 3 11.94 -33.50 2.85
C LYS A 3 12.03 -33.09 1.37
N ARG A 4 12.75 -31.99 1.06
CA ARG A 4 12.95 -31.49 -0.30
C ARG A 4 14.35 -31.81 -0.84
N GLY A 5 15.21 -32.48 -0.04
CA GLY A 5 16.60 -32.76 -0.39
C GLY A 5 17.46 -31.48 -0.55
N TRP A 6 17.12 -30.41 0.18
CA TRP A 6 17.87 -29.15 0.12
C TRP A 6 18.90 -29.08 1.26
N GLU A 7 20.15 -28.86 0.93
CA GLU A 7 21.21 -28.58 1.88
C GLU A 7 21.19 -27.12 2.33
N GLU A 8 20.81 -26.20 1.42
CA GLU A 8 20.70 -24.76 1.66
C GLU A 8 19.52 -24.14 0.90
N CYS A 9 19.07 -22.96 1.34
CA CYS A 9 18.14 -22.12 0.60
C CYS A 9 18.92 -21.13 -0.29
N ASP A 10 18.34 -20.75 -1.44
CA ASP A 10 18.86 -19.64 -2.23
C ASP A 10 18.54 -18.32 -1.56
N PHE A 11 17.29 -18.12 -1.17
CA PHE A 11 16.85 -16.98 -0.35
C PHE A 11 16.12 -17.45 0.90
N ILE A 12 16.22 -16.62 1.95
CA ILE A 12 15.40 -16.77 3.16
C ILE A 12 14.59 -15.48 3.32
N PHE A 13 13.26 -15.61 3.33
CA PHE A 13 12.33 -14.49 3.54
C PHE A 13 11.97 -14.37 5.03
N ILE A 14 12.21 -13.19 5.62
CA ILE A 14 11.79 -12.86 6.98
C ILE A 14 10.61 -11.89 6.90
N THR A 15 9.50 -12.22 7.55
CA THR A 15 8.28 -11.39 7.55
C THR A 15 7.74 -11.17 8.96
N GLY A 16 7.19 -9.97 9.19
CA GLY A 16 6.50 -9.62 10.44
C GLY A 16 5.10 -10.24 10.57
N ASP A 17 4.54 -10.79 9.51
CA ASP A 17 3.26 -11.51 9.55
C ASP A 17 3.48 -13.00 9.78
N ALA A 18 2.53 -13.66 10.44
CA ALA A 18 2.40 -15.10 10.35
C ALA A 18 2.20 -15.54 8.89
N TYR A 19 2.78 -16.68 8.51
CA TYR A 19 2.70 -17.11 7.11
C TYR A 19 1.33 -17.63 6.71
N VAL A 20 0.75 -16.94 5.77
CA VAL A 20 -0.47 -17.34 5.06
C VAL A 20 -0.15 -17.43 3.58
N ASP A 21 -0.30 -18.61 3.00
CA ASP A 21 -0.04 -18.86 1.58
C ASP A 21 -1.23 -18.40 0.72
N HIS A 22 -1.34 -17.08 0.57
CA HIS A 22 -2.43 -16.43 -0.16
C HIS A 22 -1.90 -15.23 -0.98
N PRO A 23 -2.40 -14.97 -2.19
CA PRO A 23 -1.90 -13.92 -3.08
C PRO A 23 -2.09 -12.48 -2.54
N SER A 24 -2.85 -12.29 -1.46
CA SER A 24 -2.94 -11.00 -0.76
C SER A 24 -1.81 -10.75 0.25
N PHE A 25 -0.92 -11.73 0.47
CA PHE A 25 0.24 -11.61 1.37
C PHE A 25 1.52 -11.49 0.56
N ALA A 26 2.25 -10.40 0.76
CA ALA A 26 3.47 -10.12 0.00
C ALA A 26 4.52 -11.25 0.13
N ALA A 27 4.71 -11.80 1.35
CA ALA A 27 5.64 -12.91 1.57
C ALA A 27 5.27 -14.15 0.73
N ALA A 28 3.99 -14.54 0.74
CA ALA A 28 3.53 -15.68 -0.05
C ALA A 28 3.70 -15.43 -1.56
N LEU A 29 3.29 -14.27 -2.02
CA LEU A 29 3.34 -13.92 -3.44
C LEU A 29 4.78 -13.92 -3.97
N LEU A 30 5.70 -13.26 -3.26
CA LEU A 30 7.10 -13.16 -3.68
C LEU A 30 7.83 -14.51 -3.55
N CYS A 31 7.56 -15.29 -2.49
CA CYS A 31 8.12 -16.63 -2.35
C CYS A 31 7.65 -17.56 -3.48
N ARG A 32 6.34 -17.58 -3.78
CA ARG A 32 5.79 -18.39 -4.89
C ARG A 32 6.34 -17.96 -6.25
N LEU A 33 6.53 -16.65 -6.45
CA LEU A 33 7.12 -16.12 -7.67
C LEU A 33 8.57 -16.60 -7.85
N LEU A 34 9.38 -16.54 -6.80
CA LEU A 34 10.77 -17.02 -6.85
C LEU A 34 10.85 -18.56 -6.96
N GLU A 35 9.96 -19.32 -6.28
CA GLU A 35 9.86 -20.77 -6.46
C GLU A 35 9.53 -21.15 -7.91
N ALA A 36 8.64 -20.40 -8.56
CA ALA A 36 8.27 -20.62 -9.96
C ALA A 36 9.44 -20.37 -10.95
N GLU A 37 10.41 -19.56 -10.56
CA GLU A 37 11.66 -19.31 -11.30
C GLU A 37 12.78 -20.29 -10.90
N GLY A 38 12.48 -21.29 -10.05
CA GLY A 38 13.39 -22.37 -9.68
C GLY A 38 14.27 -22.11 -8.46
N TYR A 39 14.07 -21.02 -7.71
CA TYR A 39 14.84 -20.73 -6.50
C TYR A 39 14.32 -21.53 -5.30
N ARG A 40 15.24 -21.97 -4.45
CA ARG A 40 14.97 -22.65 -3.17
C ARG A 40 14.71 -21.59 -2.09
N ILE A 41 13.45 -21.45 -1.67
CA ILE A 41 13.04 -20.39 -0.75
C ILE A 41 12.78 -20.93 0.64
N GLY A 42 13.53 -20.43 1.62
CA GLY A 42 13.25 -20.56 3.05
C GLY A 42 12.36 -19.42 3.54
N LEU A 43 11.57 -19.67 4.59
CA LEU A 43 10.71 -18.65 5.19
C LEU A 43 10.82 -18.72 6.71
N ILE A 44 11.06 -17.57 7.34
CA ILE A 44 11.06 -17.38 8.80
C ILE A 44 10.02 -16.33 9.13
N PRO A 45 8.76 -16.71 9.40
CA PRO A 45 7.72 -15.78 9.77
C PRO A 45 7.79 -15.46 11.26
N GLN A 46 7.68 -14.20 11.61
CA GLN A 46 7.66 -13.71 12.99
C GLN A 46 8.78 -14.34 13.86
N PRO A 47 10.09 -14.22 13.47
CA PRO A 47 11.15 -14.74 14.30
C PRO A 47 11.08 -14.13 15.70
N ASN A 48 11.50 -14.90 16.70
CA ASN A 48 11.69 -14.33 18.03
C ASN A 48 12.87 -13.33 17.96
N TRP A 49 12.53 -12.07 17.72
CA TRP A 49 13.50 -11.00 17.48
C TRP A 49 14.43 -10.71 18.67
N LYS A 50 14.11 -11.25 19.86
CA LYS A 50 14.97 -11.18 21.06
C LYS A 50 16.01 -12.29 21.10
N ASP A 51 15.84 -13.34 20.26
CA ASP A 51 16.72 -14.50 20.20
C ASP A 51 17.45 -14.56 18.85
N PRO A 52 18.76 -14.31 18.81
CA PRO A 52 19.54 -14.37 17.57
C PRO A 52 19.50 -15.74 16.87
N SER A 53 19.28 -16.84 17.59
CA SER A 53 19.20 -18.19 17.00
C SER A 53 18.01 -18.32 16.04
N SER A 54 16.96 -17.53 16.22
CA SER A 54 15.79 -17.50 15.34
C SER A 54 16.12 -17.17 13.88
N TYR A 55 17.22 -16.47 13.63
CA TYR A 55 17.66 -16.08 12.29
C TYR A 55 18.55 -17.14 11.61
N THR A 56 18.97 -18.19 12.34
CA THR A 56 19.89 -19.22 11.86
C THR A 56 19.24 -20.58 11.64
N VAL A 57 17.95 -20.71 11.95
CA VAL A 57 17.19 -21.99 11.90
C VAL A 57 17.19 -22.68 10.53
N LEU A 58 17.41 -21.95 9.44
CA LEU A 58 17.49 -22.47 8.08
C LEU A 58 18.91 -22.41 7.49
N GLY A 59 19.92 -22.09 8.31
CA GLY A 59 21.29 -21.90 7.86
C GLY A 59 21.51 -20.58 7.12
N ARG A 60 22.68 -20.44 6.49
CA ARG A 60 23.02 -19.27 5.66
C ARG A 60 22.43 -19.45 4.26
N PRO A 61 21.68 -18.47 3.72
CA PRO A 61 21.21 -18.56 2.35
C PRO A 61 22.36 -18.32 1.35
N ARG A 62 22.29 -18.96 0.19
CA ARG A 62 23.29 -18.83 -0.87
C ARG A 62 23.32 -17.42 -1.49
N LEU A 63 22.15 -16.82 -1.74
CA LEU A 63 22.01 -15.53 -2.42
C LEU A 63 21.67 -14.38 -1.47
N GLY A 64 20.90 -14.60 -0.40
CA GLY A 64 20.63 -13.54 0.55
C GLY A 64 19.31 -13.66 1.32
N PHE A 65 19.11 -12.69 2.22
CA PHE A 65 17.86 -12.51 2.96
C PHE A 65 16.95 -11.49 2.29
N LEU A 66 15.66 -11.78 2.29
CA LEU A 66 14.57 -10.86 1.93
C LEU A 66 13.82 -10.49 3.21
N VAL A 67 13.61 -9.20 3.46
CA VAL A 67 13.02 -8.74 4.73
C VAL A 67 11.86 -7.80 4.47
N GLY A 68 10.70 -8.10 5.09
CA GLY A 68 9.53 -7.23 5.10
C GLY A 68 8.86 -7.19 6.47
N ALA A 69 8.27 -6.04 6.82
CA ALA A 69 7.54 -5.86 8.07
C ALA A 69 6.19 -6.60 8.12
N GLY A 70 5.73 -7.12 6.97
CA GLY A 70 4.41 -7.70 6.78
C GLY A 70 3.52 -6.87 5.84
N ASN A 71 2.25 -7.19 5.78
CA ASN A 71 1.25 -6.50 4.95
C ASN A 71 0.93 -5.08 5.44
N MET A 72 1.21 -4.81 6.71
CA MET A 72 1.09 -3.48 7.31
C MET A 72 2.44 -2.97 7.78
N ASP A 73 2.55 -1.65 7.88
CA ASP A 73 3.61 -1.00 8.63
C ASP A 73 3.56 -1.44 10.10
N SER A 74 4.69 -1.83 10.68
CA SER A 74 4.75 -2.39 12.05
C SER A 74 4.24 -1.41 13.11
N MET A 75 4.56 -0.12 12.96
CA MET A 75 4.11 0.89 13.90
C MET A 75 2.60 1.15 13.78
N VAL A 76 2.05 1.11 12.56
CA VAL A 76 0.60 1.22 12.32
C VAL A 76 -0.14 -0.02 12.84
N ALA A 77 0.47 -1.20 12.73
CA ALA A 77 -0.09 -2.44 13.28
C ALA A 77 -0.14 -2.42 14.81
N HIS A 78 0.87 -1.85 15.46
CA HIS A 78 0.99 -1.86 16.92
C HIS A 78 0.23 -0.73 17.63
N TYR A 79 0.17 0.47 17.02
CA TYR A 79 -0.33 1.65 17.72
C TYR A 79 -1.54 2.27 17.04
N THR A 80 -2.43 2.83 17.86
CA THR A 80 -3.50 3.71 17.38
C THR A 80 -2.94 5.10 17.01
N ALA A 81 -3.77 5.94 16.37
CA ALA A 81 -3.41 7.33 16.10
C ALA A 81 -3.18 8.18 17.37
N ALA A 82 -3.66 7.73 18.54
CA ALA A 82 -3.37 8.31 19.85
C ALA A 82 -2.12 7.70 20.51
N LYS A 83 -1.26 7.01 19.75
CA LYS A 83 -0.05 6.32 20.21
C LYS A 83 -0.29 5.28 21.31
N ARG A 84 -1.52 4.77 21.46
CA ARG A 84 -1.86 3.69 22.39
C ARG A 84 -1.61 2.35 21.73
N LEU A 85 -1.01 1.42 22.47
CA LEU A 85 -0.80 0.05 22.01
C LEU A 85 -2.15 -0.60 21.69
N ARG A 86 -2.23 -1.30 20.56
CA ARG A 86 -3.41 -2.12 20.21
C ARG A 86 -3.38 -3.41 21.01
N SER A 87 -4.56 -3.92 21.34
CA SER A 87 -4.73 -5.19 22.06
C SER A 87 -4.48 -6.41 21.18
N ASP A 88 -4.63 -6.26 19.87
CA ASP A 88 -4.70 -7.34 18.90
C ASP A 88 -3.94 -7.06 17.62
N ASP A 89 -3.51 -8.12 16.94
CA ASP A 89 -2.87 -8.10 15.63
C ASP A 89 -3.46 -9.22 14.75
N ALA A 90 -4.33 -8.85 13.82
CA ALA A 90 -5.00 -9.80 12.92
C ALA A 90 -4.04 -10.63 12.03
N TYR A 91 -2.80 -10.20 11.87
CA TYR A 91 -1.77 -10.90 11.10
C TYR A 91 -0.90 -11.86 11.95
N SER A 92 -1.26 -12.00 13.23
CA SER A 92 -0.56 -12.89 14.15
C SER A 92 -1.45 -14.06 14.58
N PRO A 93 -0.85 -15.21 15.00
CA PRO A 93 -1.62 -16.34 15.51
C PRO A 93 -2.51 -15.91 16.67
N ASN A 94 -3.75 -16.38 16.67
CA ASN A 94 -4.72 -16.10 17.72
C ASN A 94 -4.92 -14.60 18.03
N ASN A 95 -4.74 -13.73 17.03
CA ASN A 95 -4.84 -12.27 17.16
C ASN A 95 -3.85 -11.64 18.18
N LYS A 96 -2.76 -12.35 18.49
CA LYS A 96 -1.84 -11.98 19.57
C LYS A 96 -0.94 -10.81 19.15
N ASN A 97 -1.04 -9.69 19.87
CA ASN A 97 -0.13 -8.55 19.69
C ASN A 97 1.29 -8.86 20.22
N GLY A 98 2.30 -8.13 19.73
CA GLY A 98 3.70 -8.21 20.17
C GLY A 98 4.51 -9.36 19.56
N MET A 99 3.98 -10.07 18.56
CA MET A 99 4.74 -11.10 17.84
C MET A 99 5.77 -10.50 16.87
N ARG A 100 5.52 -9.30 16.36
CA ARG A 100 6.50 -8.52 15.60
C ARG A 100 7.09 -7.40 16.46
N PRO A 101 8.33 -6.93 16.22
CA PRO A 101 8.88 -5.77 16.92
C PRO A 101 8.36 -4.44 16.34
N ASP A 102 8.52 -3.37 17.09
CA ASP A 102 8.42 -2.01 16.56
C ASP A 102 9.52 -1.79 15.51
N ARG A 103 9.19 -1.09 14.41
CA ARG A 103 10.09 -0.88 13.29
C ARG A 103 10.71 -2.19 12.80
N ALA A 104 9.85 -3.16 12.54
CA ALA A 104 10.20 -4.57 12.31
C ALA A 104 11.32 -4.75 11.26
N THR A 105 11.31 -3.99 10.18
CA THR A 105 12.36 -4.06 9.15
C THR A 105 13.74 -3.79 9.74
N LEU A 106 13.90 -2.77 10.59
CA LEU A 106 15.18 -2.45 11.23
C LEU A 106 15.65 -3.57 12.15
N VAL A 107 14.76 -4.04 13.02
CA VAL A 107 15.08 -5.06 14.01
C VAL A 107 15.44 -6.40 13.36
N TYR A 108 14.74 -6.78 12.29
CA TYR A 108 15.03 -8.03 11.59
C TYR A 108 16.37 -7.97 10.85
N VAL A 109 16.70 -6.86 10.19
CA VAL A 109 18.01 -6.70 9.57
C VAL A 109 19.13 -6.69 10.60
N GLU A 110 18.94 -6.03 11.75
CA GLU A 110 19.90 -6.09 12.86
C GLU A 110 20.13 -7.53 13.34
N GLY A 111 19.05 -8.32 13.51
CA GLY A 111 19.14 -9.72 13.89
C GLY A 111 19.93 -10.56 12.87
N ILE A 112 19.67 -10.35 11.57
CA ILE A 112 20.44 -11.00 10.50
C ILE A 112 21.92 -10.60 10.56
N ARG A 113 22.24 -9.31 10.69
CA ARG A 113 23.61 -8.81 10.73
C ARG A 113 24.40 -9.30 11.95
N ARG A 114 23.73 -9.56 13.08
CA ARG A 114 24.33 -10.21 14.25
C ARG A 114 24.66 -11.68 13.98
N ALA A 115 23.79 -12.40 13.25
CA ALA A 115 24.00 -13.80 12.90
C ALA A 115 25.00 -13.97 11.74
N TYR A 116 24.94 -13.10 10.74
CA TYR A 116 25.71 -13.18 9.50
C TYR A 116 26.21 -11.79 9.09
N LYS A 117 27.51 -11.51 9.32
CA LYS A 117 28.10 -10.19 9.01
C LYS A 117 28.05 -9.83 7.53
N GLU A 118 28.39 -10.80 6.66
CA GLU A 118 28.57 -10.60 5.21
C GLU A 118 27.58 -11.48 4.43
N VAL A 119 26.32 -11.11 4.47
CA VAL A 119 25.27 -11.76 3.68
C VAL A 119 24.46 -10.67 2.99
N ALA A 120 24.03 -10.88 1.76
CA ALA A 120 23.17 -9.92 1.08
C ALA A 120 21.82 -9.80 1.80
N VAL A 121 21.37 -8.58 2.05
CA VAL A 121 20.09 -8.26 2.70
C VAL A 121 19.32 -7.27 1.86
N ILE A 122 18.16 -7.69 1.38
CA ILE A 122 17.26 -6.91 0.57
C ILE A 122 16.00 -6.63 1.39
N ILE A 123 15.69 -5.37 1.63
CA ILE A 123 14.48 -4.95 2.34
C ILE A 123 13.40 -4.48 1.37
N GLY A 124 12.14 -4.64 1.75
CA GLY A 124 11.02 -4.22 0.90
C GLY A 124 9.68 -4.15 1.65
N GLY A 125 8.59 -4.09 0.89
CA GLY A 125 7.24 -3.95 1.44
C GLY A 125 6.89 -2.50 1.77
N ILE A 126 5.69 -2.30 2.36
CA ILE A 126 5.14 -0.96 2.59
C ILE A 126 5.98 -0.15 3.57
N GLU A 127 6.45 -0.74 4.67
CA GLU A 127 7.25 -0.05 5.69
C GLU A 127 8.54 0.52 5.11
N ALA A 128 9.29 -0.29 4.36
CA ALA A 128 10.52 0.14 3.70
C ALA A 128 10.25 1.18 2.59
N SER A 129 9.24 0.95 1.76
CA SER A 129 8.88 1.85 0.65
C SER A 129 8.57 3.26 1.13
N LEU A 130 7.85 3.40 2.24
CA LEU A 130 7.44 4.71 2.78
C LEU A 130 8.57 5.44 3.53
N ARG A 131 9.66 4.74 3.87
CA ARG A 131 10.82 5.26 4.62
C ARG A 131 12.11 5.26 3.81
N ARG A 132 12.02 5.19 2.49
CA ARG A 132 13.20 5.09 1.61
C ARG A 132 14.09 6.34 1.57
N PHE A 133 13.53 7.50 1.92
CA PHE A 133 14.21 8.78 2.10
C PHE A 133 13.96 9.34 3.50
N ALA A 134 14.44 10.55 3.77
CA ALA A 134 14.06 11.29 4.95
C ALA A 134 12.56 11.35 5.12
N HIS A 135 12.07 10.97 6.29
CA HIS A 135 10.65 10.82 6.55
C HIS A 135 10.30 11.23 7.98
N TYR A 136 9.14 11.86 8.14
CA TYR A 136 8.62 12.16 9.47
C TYR A 136 8.14 10.88 10.15
N ASP A 137 8.73 10.57 11.29
CA ASP A 137 8.30 9.48 12.19
C ASP A 137 7.37 10.07 13.26
N TYR A 138 6.10 9.73 13.16
CA TYR A 138 5.04 10.21 14.05
C TYR A 138 5.28 9.85 15.53
N TRP A 139 5.88 8.70 15.82
CA TRP A 139 6.06 8.22 17.19
C TRP A 139 7.19 8.95 17.92
N SER A 140 8.30 9.20 17.25
CA SER A 140 9.40 9.99 17.79
C SER A 140 9.24 11.51 17.60
N ASP A 141 8.24 11.94 16.81
CA ASP A 141 7.98 13.33 16.41
C ASP A 141 9.20 14.01 15.77
N THR A 142 9.97 13.25 15.00
CA THR A 142 11.18 13.72 14.33
C THR A 142 11.22 13.29 12.88
N VAL A 143 12.00 13.99 12.06
CA VAL A 143 12.36 13.49 10.73
C VAL A 143 13.54 12.54 10.89
N ARG A 144 13.36 11.29 10.44
CA ARG A 144 14.40 10.26 10.43
C ARG A 144 15.00 10.14 9.03
N ARG A 145 16.25 9.72 8.95
CA ARG A 145 16.90 9.43 7.66
C ARG A 145 16.35 8.14 7.03
N SER A 146 16.80 7.85 5.82
CA SER A 146 16.40 6.64 5.09
C SER A 146 16.54 5.37 5.92
N ILE A 147 15.52 4.51 5.89
CA ILE A 147 15.54 3.17 6.51
C ILE A 147 16.66 2.29 5.94
N LEU A 148 17.09 2.53 4.70
CA LEU A 148 18.20 1.79 4.09
C LEU A 148 19.51 2.03 4.84
N LEU A 149 19.76 3.28 5.24
CA LEU A 149 20.92 3.66 6.05
C LEU A 149 20.81 3.16 7.49
N ASP A 150 19.63 3.30 8.10
CA ASP A 150 19.39 2.89 9.49
C ASP A 150 19.48 1.38 9.66
N SER A 151 18.97 0.61 8.70
CA SER A 151 19.00 -0.86 8.74
C SER A 151 20.35 -1.46 8.35
N LYS A 152 21.17 -0.74 7.58
CA LYS A 152 22.39 -1.29 6.92
C LYS A 152 22.07 -2.46 5.97
N ALA A 153 20.89 -2.46 5.35
CA ALA A 153 20.59 -3.36 4.25
C ALA A 153 21.33 -2.91 2.98
N ASP A 154 21.50 -3.83 2.03
CA ASP A 154 22.25 -3.56 0.80
C ASP A 154 21.37 -2.89 -0.25
N ILE A 155 20.15 -3.38 -0.44
CA ILE A 155 19.18 -2.85 -1.40
C ILE A 155 17.81 -2.70 -0.73
N LEU A 156 17.10 -1.61 -1.05
CA LEU A 156 15.69 -1.44 -0.75
C LEU A 156 14.88 -1.54 -2.05
N VAL A 157 13.99 -2.52 -2.12
CA VAL A 157 13.00 -2.65 -3.18
C VAL A 157 11.74 -1.89 -2.76
N TYR A 158 11.38 -0.84 -3.49
CA TYR A 158 10.20 -0.04 -3.18
C TYR A 158 9.06 -0.25 -4.18
N GLY A 159 7.85 0.00 -3.74
CA GLY A 159 6.67 -0.21 -4.56
C GLY A 159 6.34 -1.70 -4.73
N MET A 160 5.89 -2.07 -5.92
CA MET A 160 5.56 -3.46 -6.27
C MET A 160 6.85 -4.19 -6.65
N GLY A 161 7.24 -5.16 -5.83
CA GLY A 161 8.58 -5.74 -5.83
C GLY A 161 8.83 -6.87 -6.83
N GLU A 162 7.85 -7.35 -7.59
CA GLU A 162 7.96 -8.57 -8.39
C GLU A 162 9.08 -8.47 -9.44
N LYS A 163 9.05 -7.42 -10.28
CA LYS A 163 10.05 -7.25 -11.34
C LYS A 163 11.46 -7.00 -10.80
N PRO A 164 11.67 -6.01 -9.92
CA PRO A 164 13.02 -5.75 -9.41
C PRO A 164 13.59 -6.94 -8.63
N LEU A 165 12.78 -7.64 -7.84
CA LEU A 165 13.25 -8.80 -7.09
C LEU A 165 13.71 -9.94 -8.01
N LEU A 166 12.97 -10.23 -9.08
CA LEU A 166 13.39 -11.23 -10.07
C LEU A 166 14.71 -10.86 -10.76
N GLN A 167 14.90 -9.58 -11.13
CA GLN A 167 16.14 -9.13 -11.74
C GLN A 167 17.32 -9.24 -10.77
N ILE A 168 17.14 -8.79 -9.53
CA ILE A 168 18.17 -8.94 -8.49
C ILE A 168 18.52 -10.43 -8.28
N ALA A 169 17.50 -11.30 -8.18
CA ALA A 169 17.71 -12.73 -7.99
C ALA A 169 18.52 -13.35 -9.14
N ARG A 170 18.21 -13.00 -10.38
CA ARG A 170 18.94 -13.46 -11.58
C ARG A 170 20.39 -13.00 -11.57
N ARG A 171 20.66 -11.73 -11.27
CA ARG A 171 22.01 -11.16 -11.21
C ARG A 171 22.86 -11.81 -10.12
N LEU A 172 22.30 -11.98 -8.92
CA LEU A 172 22.96 -12.70 -7.83
C LEU A 172 23.25 -14.17 -8.18
N ALA A 173 22.31 -14.86 -8.84
CA ALA A 173 22.48 -16.24 -9.27
C ALA A 173 23.57 -16.40 -10.33
N LEU A 174 23.84 -15.36 -11.13
CA LEU A 174 24.96 -15.29 -12.08
C LEU A 174 26.29 -14.92 -11.42
N GLY A 175 26.32 -14.74 -10.09
CA GLY A 175 27.54 -14.46 -9.34
C GLY A 175 27.88 -12.98 -9.22
N GLU A 176 26.97 -12.07 -9.64
CA GLU A 176 27.19 -10.63 -9.45
C GLU A 176 27.13 -10.26 -7.97
N ASN A 177 28.04 -9.39 -7.52
CA ASN A 177 28.01 -8.92 -6.14
C ASN A 177 26.83 -7.96 -5.93
N ILE A 178 26.13 -8.07 -4.78
CA ILE A 178 24.98 -7.22 -4.43
C ILE A 178 25.30 -5.73 -4.53
N SER A 179 26.53 -5.31 -4.21
CA SER A 179 26.99 -3.93 -4.30
C SER A 179 27.12 -3.40 -5.74
N GLY A 180 27.16 -4.30 -6.73
CA GLY A 180 27.15 -3.94 -8.16
C GLY A 180 25.76 -3.74 -8.73
N ILE A 181 24.72 -4.21 -8.04
CA ILE A 181 23.33 -4.11 -8.51
C ILE A 181 22.77 -2.74 -8.11
N ILE A 182 23.13 -1.72 -8.90
CA ILE A 182 22.80 -0.32 -8.58
C ILE A 182 21.86 0.36 -9.58
N ASP A 183 21.58 -0.29 -10.70
CA ASP A 183 20.94 0.29 -11.88
C ASP A 183 19.52 -0.26 -12.17
N GLU A 184 19.02 -1.18 -11.34
CA GLU A 184 17.68 -1.73 -11.52
C GLU A 184 16.58 -0.71 -11.19
N ARG A 185 15.48 -0.76 -11.94
CA ARG A 185 14.30 0.05 -11.62
C ARG A 185 13.60 -0.47 -10.35
N GLY A 186 13.03 0.46 -9.58
CA GLY A 186 12.28 0.10 -8.37
C GLY A 186 13.15 -0.22 -7.15
N ILE A 187 14.43 0.15 -7.18
CA ILE A 187 15.32 0.00 -6.03
C ILE A 187 15.84 1.34 -5.52
N CYS A 188 16.25 1.34 -4.25
CA CYS A 188 17.13 2.35 -3.67
C CYS A 188 18.42 1.67 -3.21
N VAL A 189 19.54 2.35 -3.43
CA VAL A 189 20.89 1.98 -2.99
C VAL A 189 21.51 3.11 -2.18
N ALA A 190 22.48 2.78 -1.33
CA ALA A 190 23.21 3.75 -0.55
C ALA A 190 24.71 3.62 -0.78
N MET A 191 25.42 4.74 -0.94
CA MET A 191 26.86 4.75 -1.14
C MET A 191 27.51 6.05 -0.66
N HIS A 192 28.84 6.05 -0.56
CA HIS A 192 29.60 7.27 -0.33
C HIS A 192 29.59 8.18 -1.56
N SER A 193 29.61 9.49 -1.35
CA SER A 193 29.62 10.51 -2.39
C SER A 193 30.76 10.32 -3.39
N GLY A 194 31.96 9.95 -2.91
CA GLY A 194 33.10 9.66 -3.78
C GLY A 194 32.84 8.50 -4.76
N ASN A 195 32.21 7.42 -4.31
CA ASN A 195 31.83 6.29 -5.19
C ASN A 195 30.76 6.72 -6.18
N PHE A 196 29.79 7.54 -5.75
CA PHE A 196 28.76 8.07 -6.64
C PHE A 196 29.38 8.88 -7.79
N GLU A 197 30.31 9.82 -7.48
CA GLU A 197 30.94 10.63 -8.51
C GLU A 197 31.79 9.77 -9.48
N GLN A 198 32.50 8.76 -8.99
CA GLN A 198 33.23 7.82 -9.83
C GLN A 198 32.31 7.06 -10.77
N ILE A 199 31.17 6.55 -10.29
CA ILE A 199 30.21 5.81 -11.11
C ILE A 199 29.56 6.74 -12.15
N LYS A 200 29.20 7.96 -11.76
CA LYS A 200 28.58 8.95 -12.65
C LYS A 200 29.49 9.37 -13.82
N GLN A 201 30.80 9.33 -13.63
CA GLN A 201 31.79 9.66 -14.65
C GLN A 201 32.07 8.50 -15.62
N ARG A 202 31.59 7.28 -15.33
CA ARG A 202 31.78 6.13 -16.21
C ARG A 202 31.04 6.33 -17.53
N ALA A 203 31.72 6.10 -18.65
CA ALA A 203 31.14 6.24 -20.00
C ALA A 203 30.00 5.23 -20.27
N ASP A 204 30.07 4.05 -19.63
CA ASP A 204 29.12 2.96 -19.79
C ASP A 204 27.90 3.08 -18.84
N PHE A 205 27.89 4.06 -17.92
CA PHE A 205 26.82 4.25 -16.95
C PHE A 205 26.09 5.59 -17.15
N ASN A 206 24.87 5.52 -17.67
CA ASN A 206 24.06 6.68 -18.01
C ASN A 206 22.85 6.91 -17.12
N GLN A 207 22.52 5.96 -16.24
CA GLN A 207 21.25 5.95 -15.49
C GLN A 207 21.07 7.16 -14.59
N TRP A 208 22.14 7.75 -14.06
CA TRP A 208 22.06 8.86 -13.10
C TRP A 208 22.44 10.24 -13.71
N LYS A 209 22.64 10.34 -15.02
CA LYS A 209 22.98 11.61 -15.67
C LYS A 209 21.96 12.72 -15.41
N ASP A 210 20.68 12.37 -15.46
CA ASP A 210 19.56 13.29 -15.26
C ASP A 210 18.97 13.23 -13.84
N ALA A 211 19.73 12.73 -12.87
CA ALA A 211 19.26 12.59 -11.50
C ALA A 211 18.95 13.96 -10.87
N VAL A 212 17.90 13.98 -10.04
CA VAL A 212 17.44 15.16 -9.33
C VAL A 212 17.84 15.05 -7.87
N PHE A 213 18.51 16.07 -7.34
CA PHE A 213 18.83 16.14 -5.94
C PHE A 213 17.63 16.63 -5.14
N LEU A 214 17.36 15.93 -4.04
CA LEU A 214 16.43 16.36 -3.01
C LEU A 214 17.14 17.31 -2.04
N PRO A 215 16.41 18.19 -1.32
CA PRO A 215 16.95 18.81 -0.12
C PRO A 215 17.56 17.74 0.79
N SER A 216 18.77 17.97 1.32
CA SER A 216 19.50 16.96 2.10
C SER A 216 18.77 16.59 3.40
N PHE A 217 19.05 15.40 3.94
CA PHE A 217 18.54 15.02 5.26
C PHE A 217 18.87 16.07 6.33
N MET A 218 20.08 16.62 6.29
CA MET A 218 20.51 17.65 7.25
C MET A 218 19.68 18.93 7.14
N THR A 219 19.23 19.28 5.94
CA THR A 219 18.36 20.45 5.69
C THR A 219 16.94 20.23 6.20
N VAL A 220 16.40 19.02 6.09
CA VAL A 220 14.96 18.74 6.35
C VAL A 220 14.67 18.24 7.78
N LYS A 221 15.70 17.88 8.56
CA LYS A 221 15.51 17.20 9.85
C LYS A 221 15.03 18.11 10.98
N GLU A 222 15.36 19.41 10.93
CA GLU A 222 15.08 20.34 12.00
C GLU A 222 13.61 20.82 12.01
N ASN A 223 13.24 21.66 12.99
CA ASN A 223 11.86 22.13 13.17
C ASN A 223 11.74 23.66 13.00
N ASP A 224 12.69 24.29 12.32
CA ASP A 224 12.62 25.69 11.94
C ASP A 224 11.88 25.87 10.59
N GLU A 225 11.53 27.12 10.27
CA GLU A 225 10.73 27.42 9.08
C GLU A 225 11.43 26.99 7.77
N VAL A 226 12.75 27.12 7.69
CA VAL A 226 13.54 26.76 6.50
C VAL A 226 13.47 25.25 6.29
N SER A 227 13.72 24.48 7.34
CA SER A 227 13.67 23.02 7.31
C SER A 227 12.29 22.48 7.00
N LEU A 228 11.23 23.09 7.55
CA LEU A 228 9.85 22.69 7.27
C LEU A 228 9.46 22.94 5.80
N ARG A 229 9.87 24.08 5.23
CA ARG A 229 9.66 24.37 3.80
C ARG A 229 10.45 23.42 2.92
N ALA A 230 11.73 23.18 3.26
CA ALA A 230 12.57 22.21 2.54
C ALA A 230 11.99 20.79 2.59
N TYR A 231 11.38 20.37 3.72
CA TYR A 231 10.72 19.08 3.83
C TYR A 231 9.47 18.98 2.94
N ALA A 232 8.71 20.06 2.82
CA ALA A 232 7.58 20.12 1.88
C ALA A 232 8.05 20.02 0.41
N GLU A 233 9.12 20.73 0.05
CA GLU A 233 9.74 20.66 -1.27
C GLU A 233 10.30 19.28 -1.59
N HIS A 234 11.03 18.69 -0.63
CA HIS A 234 11.57 17.32 -0.72
C HIS A 234 10.48 16.30 -1.11
N PHE A 235 9.31 16.38 -0.45
CA PHE A 235 8.18 15.53 -0.81
C PHE A 235 7.62 15.82 -2.21
N MET A 236 7.49 17.10 -2.59
CA MET A 236 6.94 17.45 -3.90
C MET A 236 7.84 17.03 -5.06
N ILE A 237 9.16 17.04 -4.88
CA ILE A 237 10.10 16.50 -5.87
C ILE A 237 9.89 14.97 -6.01
N GLN A 238 9.75 14.24 -4.92
CA GLN A 238 9.42 12.81 -4.97
C GLN A 238 8.10 12.55 -5.70
N LYS A 239 7.05 13.33 -5.39
CA LYS A 239 5.74 13.21 -6.05
C LYS A 239 5.83 13.44 -7.56
N LYS A 240 6.60 14.43 -8.01
CA LYS A 240 6.82 14.72 -9.43
C LYS A 240 7.57 13.59 -10.15
N ASN A 241 8.41 12.86 -9.44
CA ASN A 241 9.19 11.74 -9.98
C ASN A 241 8.61 10.36 -9.60
N ALA A 242 7.30 10.27 -9.42
CA ALA A 242 6.62 9.01 -9.09
C ALA A 242 6.08 8.24 -10.31
N ASP A 243 5.94 8.89 -11.48
CA ASP A 243 5.43 8.24 -12.69
C ASP A 243 6.47 7.30 -13.30
N PRO A 244 6.18 6.00 -13.47
CA PRO A 244 7.14 5.04 -14.00
C PRO A 244 7.68 5.36 -15.40
N LEU A 245 6.95 6.12 -16.22
CA LEU A 245 7.35 6.42 -17.59
C LEU A 245 8.27 7.63 -17.72
N SER A 246 8.20 8.58 -16.75
CA SER A 246 8.91 9.87 -16.86
C SER A 246 9.78 10.20 -15.65
N ALA A 247 9.75 9.36 -14.61
CA ALA A 247 10.54 9.58 -13.41
C ALA A 247 12.04 9.60 -13.69
N LYS A 248 12.73 10.52 -13.05
CA LYS A 248 14.20 10.58 -12.98
C LYS A 248 14.69 9.90 -11.71
N PRO A 249 15.93 9.44 -11.66
CA PRO A 249 16.56 9.05 -10.40
C PRO A 249 16.57 10.21 -9.42
N LEU A 250 16.39 9.91 -8.13
CA LEU A 250 16.42 10.88 -7.05
C LEU A 250 17.60 10.61 -6.13
N ILE A 251 18.27 11.65 -5.69
CA ILE A 251 19.44 11.57 -4.80
C ILE A 251 19.18 12.40 -3.56
N GLU A 252 19.28 11.78 -2.40
CA GLU A 252 19.27 12.45 -1.11
C GLU A 252 20.64 12.36 -0.46
N GLU A 253 21.23 13.50 -0.16
CA GLU A 253 22.44 13.58 0.65
C GLU A 253 22.07 13.39 2.12
N ASN A 254 22.84 12.53 2.78
CA ASN A 254 22.71 12.23 4.20
C ASN A 254 24.00 12.61 4.96
N ASP A 255 24.01 12.36 6.27
CA ASP A 255 25.18 12.52 7.10
C ASP A 255 26.35 11.66 6.61
N SER A 256 27.57 12.05 7.02
CA SER A 256 28.81 11.30 6.72
C SER A 256 29.09 11.10 5.23
N ASN A 257 28.75 12.08 4.40
CA ASN A 257 28.97 12.06 2.94
C ASN A 257 28.36 10.82 2.26
N ARG A 258 27.19 10.37 2.69
CA ARG A 258 26.47 9.25 2.10
C ARG A 258 25.29 9.75 1.30
N TYR A 259 25.10 9.15 0.15
CA TYR A 259 23.93 9.35 -0.70
C TYR A 259 22.99 8.15 -0.65
N VAL A 260 21.69 8.42 -0.63
CA VAL A 260 20.65 7.45 -0.95
C VAL A 260 20.13 7.79 -2.34
N ILE A 261 20.21 6.83 -3.23
CA ILE A 261 19.85 6.99 -4.64
C ILE A 261 18.64 6.10 -4.92
N GLN A 262 17.55 6.69 -5.35
CA GLN A 262 16.37 5.99 -5.83
C GLN A 262 16.38 5.95 -7.35
N ASN A 263 16.43 4.79 -7.95
CA ASN A 263 16.19 4.63 -9.38
C ASN A 263 14.69 4.85 -9.72
N PRO A 264 14.33 5.10 -10.98
CA PRO A 264 12.94 5.25 -11.38
C PRO A 264 12.07 4.06 -10.94
N PRO A 265 10.77 4.27 -10.65
CA PRO A 265 9.88 3.19 -10.25
C PRO A 265 9.86 2.03 -11.25
N ALA A 266 9.69 0.82 -10.77
CA ALA A 266 9.43 -0.33 -11.64
C ALA A 266 8.19 -0.09 -12.49
N LEU A 267 8.21 -0.54 -13.74
CA LEU A 267 7.01 -0.50 -14.58
C LEU A 267 5.93 -1.38 -13.99
N PRO A 268 4.67 -0.94 -13.94
CA PRO A 268 3.57 -1.78 -13.48
C PRO A 268 3.53 -3.10 -14.23
N LEU A 269 3.02 -4.14 -13.57
CA LEU A 269 2.76 -5.40 -14.24
C LEU A 269 1.71 -5.19 -15.34
N SER A 270 1.92 -5.81 -16.50
CA SER A 270 0.87 -5.95 -17.51
C SER A 270 -0.23 -6.91 -17.03
N THR A 271 -1.39 -6.91 -17.70
CA THR A 271 -2.47 -7.87 -17.41
C THR A 271 -1.96 -9.32 -17.46
N ASN A 272 -1.17 -9.68 -18.48
CA ASN A 272 -0.64 -11.03 -18.61
C ASN A 272 0.33 -11.41 -17.46
N GLU A 273 1.19 -10.48 -17.05
CA GLU A 273 2.09 -10.70 -15.91
C GLU A 273 1.29 -10.86 -14.60
N MET A 274 0.25 -10.02 -14.39
CA MET A 274 -0.63 -10.20 -13.25
C MET A 274 -1.33 -11.56 -13.27
N ASP A 275 -1.90 -11.95 -14.40
CA ASP A 275 -2.59 -13.23 -14.53
C ASP A 275 -1.67 -14.38 -14.13
N ARG A 276 -0.43 -14.41 -14.66
CA ARG A 276 0.58 -15.44 -14.32
C ARG A 276 0.89 -15.49 -12.81
N ILE A 277 1.03 -14.33 -12.16
CA ILE A 277 1.36 -14.26 -10.73
C ILE A 277 0.20 -14.76 -9.87
N TYR A 278 -1.04 -14.37 -10.20
CA TYR A 278 -2.21 -14.80 -9.43
C TYR A 278 -2.65 -16.24 -9.72
N GLU A 279 -2.10 -16.88 -10.75
CA GLU A 279 -2.28 -18.30 -11.08
C GLU A 279 -1.22 -19.21 -10.46
N LEU A 280 -0.25 -18.67 -9.70
CA LEU A 280 0.69 -19.47 -8.93
C LEU A 280 -0.05 -20.36 -7.90
N PRO A 281 0.53 -21.51 -7.51
CA PRO A 281 -0.18 -22.53 -6.74
C PRO A 281 -0.34 -22.17 -5.25
N PHE A 282 -1.10 -21.13 -4.95
CA PHE A 282 -1.43 -20.73 -3.58
C PHE A 282 -2.37 -21.74 -2.92
N THR A 283 -2.02 -22.21 -1.74
CA THR A 283 -2.84 -23.17 -0.98
C THR A 283 -4.02 -22.51 -0.26
N ARG A 284 -4.00 -21.19 -0.08
CA ARG A 284 -4.99 -20.37 0.65
C ARG A 284 -5.17 -20.82 2.10
N LYS A 285 -4.08 -21.26 2.72
CA LYS A 285 -4.04 -21.74 4.09
C LYS A 285 -2.94 -21.04 4.88
N ALA A 286 -3.14 -20.99 6.18
CA ALA A 286 -2.06 -20.69 7.11
C ALA A 286 -1.11 -21.88 7.19
N HIS A 287 0.15 -21.65 7.54
CA HIS A 287 1.09 -22.73 7.76
C HIS A 287 0.60 -23.65 8.91
N PRO A 288 0.76 -24.99 8.80
CA PRO A 288 0.27 -25.94 9.80
C PRO A 288 0.80 -25.73 11.23
N MET A 289 1.90 -24.98 11.40
CA MET A 289 2.41 -24.62 12.72
C MET A 289 1.45 -23.75 13.55
N TYR A 290 0.45 -23.11 12.93
CA TYR A 290 -0.50 -22.23 13.60
C TYR A 290 -1.80 -22.96 13.89
N ALA A 291 -1.88 -23.63 15.04
CA ALA A 291 -3.06 -24.42 15.46
C ALA A 291 -4.32 -23.55 15.60
N ASP A 292 -4.17 -22.31 16.12
CA ASP A 292 -5.27 -21.39 16.41
C ASP A 292 -5.71 -20.55 15.19
N GLY A 293 -5.05 -20.74 14.05
CA GLY A 293 -5.33 -20.00 12.82
C GLY A 293 -4.88 -18.54 12.87
N ILE A 294 -5.10 -17.83 11.76
CA ILE A 294 -4.74 -16.41 11.57
C ILE A 294 -6.00 -15.65 11.20
N PRO A 295 -6.42 -14.62 11.99
CA PRO A 295 -7.66 -13.88 11.72
C PRO A 295 -7.72 -13.25 10.32
N ALA A 296 -6.64 -12.64 9.85
CA ALA A 296 -6.57 -12.03 8.52
C ALA A 296 -6.88 -13.02 7.38
N LEU A 297 -6.56 -14.32 7.55
CA LEU A 297 -6.89 -15.34 6.56
C LEU A 297 -8.41 -15.48 6.38
N LYS A 298 -9.21 -15.40 7.45
CA LYS A 298 -10.68 -15.55 7.38
C LYS A 298 -11.30 -14.49 6.47
N GLU A 299 -10.75 -13.28 6.44
CA GLU A 299 -11.24 -12.18 5.61
C GLU A 299 -10.93 -12.39 4.12
N VAL A 300 -9.78 -12.96 3.80
CA VAL A 300 -9.29 -13.03 2.42
C VAL A 300 -9.36 -14.42 1.78
N SER A 301 -9.58 -15.49 2.55
CA SER A 301 -9.49 -16.91 2.08
C SER A 301 -10.08 -17.14 0.70
N PHE A 302 -11.27 -16.62 0.47
CA PHE A 302 -12.03 -16.79 -0.77
C PHE A 302 -12.27 -15.45 -1.48
N SER A 303 -11.32 -14.53 -1.38
CA SER A 303 -11.31 -13.28 -2.13
C SER A 303 -10.45 -13.40 -3.40
N LEU A 304 -10.78 -12.60 -4.41
CA LEU A 304 -10.04 -12.45 -5.65
C LEU A 304 -9.50 -11.02 -5.74
N VAL A 305 -8.19 -10.89 -5.88
CA VAL A 305 -7.58 -9.59 -6.20
C VAL A 305 -7.77 -9.34 -7.69
N SER A 306 -8.59 -8.37 -8.04
CA SER A 306 -8.93 -8.09 -9.44
C SER A 306 -8.04 -7.03 -10.10
N SER A 307 -7.45 -6.13 -9.29
CA SER A 307 -6.64 -5.03 -9.79
C SER A 307 -5.63 -4.54 -8.75
N ARG A 308 -4.62 -3.81 -9.19
CA ARG A 308 -3.63 -3.11 -8.39
C ARG A 308 -3.49 -1.67 -8.84
N GLY A 309 -2.93 -0.83 -7.97
CA GLY A 309 -2.81 0.60 -8.18
C GLY A 309 -4.09 1.36 -7.85
N CYS A 310 -3.98 2.67 -7.61
CA CYS A 310 -5.11 3.52 -7.28
C CYS A 310 -4.89 4.95 -7.76
N PHE A 311 -5.68 5.42 -8.72
CA PHE A 311 -5.62 6.81 -9.21
C PHE A 311 -6.44 7.80 -8.36
N GLY A 312 -6.93 7.38 -7.20
CA GLY A 312 -7.75 8.20 -6.31
C GLY A 312 -7.04 9.44 -5.74
N GLY A 313 -5.72 9.37 -5.55
CA GLY A 313 -4.90 10.52 -5.17
C GLY A 313 -5.17 11.10 -3.78
N CYS A 314 -5.81 10.35 -2.85
CA CYS A 314 -6.11 10.84 -1.50
C CYS A 314 -4.81 11.16 -0.74
N SER A 315 -4.72 12.36 -0.14
CA SER A 315 -3.50 12.88 0.47
C SER A 315 -2.97 12.05 1.65
N PHE A 316 -3.84 11.33 2.33
CA PHE A 316 -3.54 10.52 3.52
C PHE A 316 -3.21 9.06 3.21
N CYS A 317 -3.40 8.62 1.94
CA CYS A 317 -3.37 7.20 1.61
C CYS A 317 -1.96 6.73 1.21
N ALA A 318 -1.39 5.82 1.99
CA ALA A 318 -0.10 5.20 1.70
C ALA A 318 -0.13 4.23 0.50
N ILE A 319 -1.29 3.67 0.17
CA ILE A 319 -1.45 2.69 -0.92
C ILE A 319 -1.00 3.29 -2.25
N THR A 320 -1.37 4.54 -2.54
CA THR A 320 -0.96 5.23 -3.76
C THR A 320 0.56 5.37 -3.87
N ASN A 321 1.24 5.62 -2.75
CA ASN A 321 2.69 5.77 -2.70
C ASN A 321 3.45 4.43 -2.74
N HIS A 322 2.77 3.33 -2.43
CA HIS A 322 3.34 1.98 -2.47
C HIS A 322 2.97 1.24 -3.76
N GLN A 323 1.68 1.15 -4.13
CA GLN A 323 1.24 0.44 -5.33
C GLN A 323 1.29 1.30 -6.61
N GLY A 324 1.45 2.62 -6.48
CA GLY A 324 1.41 3.55 -7.59
C GLY A 324 -0.02 3.95 -7.99
N ARG A 325 -0.09 4.88 -8.96
CA ARG A 325 -1.35 5.47 -9.45
C ARG A 325 -1.82 4.87 -10.78
N ALA A 326 -0.98 4.10 -11.47
CA ALA A 326 -1.38 3.35 -12.65
C ALA A 326 -2.15 2.10 -12.22
N VAL A 327 -3.36 1.94 -12.75
CA VAL A 327 -4.18 0.77 -12.44
C VAL A 327 -3.95 -0.30 -13.49
N THR A 328 -3.67 -1.51 -13.03
CA THR A 328 -3.64 -2.72 -13.85
C THR A 328 -4.66 -3.73 -13.32
N GLY A 329 -5.53 -4.21 -14.19
CA GLY A 329 -6.52 -5.24 -13.86
C GLY A 329 -6.16 -6.59 -14.48
N ARG A 330 -6.57 -7.65 -13.83
CA ARG A 330 -6.47 -9.02 -14.34
C ARG A 330 -7.48 -9.25 -15.46
N SER A 331 -7.23 -10.23 -16.33
CA SER A 331 -8.22 -10.68 -17.29
C SER A 331 -9.41 -11.34 -16.58
N LYS A 332 -10.58 -11.31 -17.20
CA LYS A 332 -11.75 -12.02 -16.66
C LYS A 332 -11.53 -13.54 -16.68
N GLU A 333 -10.78 -14.03 -17.66
CA GLU A 333 -10.39 -15.43 -17.80
C GLU A 333 -9.52 -15.90 -16.64
N SER A 334 -8.57 -15.07 -16.20
CA SER A 334 -7.75 -15.36 -15.02
C SER A 334 -8.57 -15.37 -13.73
N LEU A 335 -9.47 -14.40 -13.55
CA LEU A 335 -10.40 -14.41 -12.41
C LEU A 335 -11.31 -15.65 -12.42
N GLN A 336 -11.77 -16.08 -13.62
CA GLN A 336 -12.57 -17.28 -13.77
C GLN A 336 -11.80 -18.55 -13.40
N ARG A 337 -10.55 -18.71 -13.88
CA ARG A 337 -9.71 -19.87 -13.53
C ARG A 337 -9.46 -19.93 -12.02
N GLU A 338 -9.17 -18.80 -11.38
CA GLU A 338 -8.99 -18.75 -9.93
C GLU A 338 -10.29 -19.10 -9.19
N ALA A 339 -11.44 -18.59 -9.62
CA ALA A 339 -12.75 -18.94 -9.02
C ALA A 339 -13.06 -20.43 -9.15
N LEU A 340 -12.74 -21.06 -10.29
CA LEU A 340 -12.88 -22.50 -10.48
C LEU A 340 -11.98 -23.29 -9.52
N SER A 341 -10.75 -22.80 -9.25
CA SER A 341 -9.87 -23.44 -8.26
C SER A 341 -10.42 -23.35 -6.82
N LEU A 342 -11.17 -22.26 -6.49
CA LEU A 342 -11.82 -22.14 -5.20
C LEU A 342 -12.89 -23.19 -4.97
N ILE A 343 -13.62 -23.61 -6.02
CA ILE A 343 -14.69 -24.62 -5.93
C ILE A 343 -14.12 -25.98 -5.48
N ALA A 344 -12.90 -26.29 -5.88
CA ALA A 344 -12.21 -27.52 -5.47
C ALA A 344 -11.71 -27.48 -4.01
N HIS A 345 -11.71 -26.30 -3.36
CA HIS A 345 -11.26 -26.17 -1.98
C HIS A 345 -12.31 -26.69 -1.00
N LYS A 346 -11.94 -27.63 -0.13
CA LYS A 346 -12.87 -28.34 0.79
C LYS A 346 -13.70 -27.42 1.69
N ASP A 347 -13.17 -26.25 2.05
CA ASP A 347 -13.83 -25.29 2.94
C ASP A 347 -14.65 -24.23 2.20
N PHE A 348 -14.66 -24.28 0.86
CA PHE A 348 -15.40 -23.33 0.05
C PHE A 348 -16.89 -23.68 0.03
N LYS A 349 -17.73 -22.74 0.44
CA LYS A 349 -19.19 -22.92 0.53
C LYS A 349 -19.96 -22.21 -0.61
N GLY A 350 -19.27 -21.86 -1.69
CA GLY A 350 -19.85 -21.20 -2.85
C GLY A 350 -19.86 -19.66 -2.77
N ASN A 351 -19.23 -19.05 -1.76
CA ASN A 351 -19.23 -17.60 -1.60
C ASN A 351 -17.84 -17.01 -1.87
N ILE A 352 -17.71 -16.19 -2.89
CA ILE A 352 -16.55 -15.33 -3.09
C ILE A 352 -16.73 -14.12 -2.18
N HIS A 353 -15.79 -13.91 -1.26
CA HIS A 353 -15.89 -12.91 -0.20
C HIS A 353 -15.67 -11.49 -0.70
N ASP A 354 -14.82 -11.32 -1.71
CA ASP A 354 -14.53 -10.04 -2.34
C ASP A 354 -13.95 -10.26 -3.75
N VAL A 355 -14.30 -9.38 -4.68
CA VAL A 355 -13.63 -9.24 -5.98
C VAL A 355 -13.17 -7.78 -6.06
N GLY A 356 -11.95 -7.50 -5.64
CA GLY A 356 -11.53 -6.14 -5.41
C GLY A 356 -10.05 -5.88 -5.57
N GLY A 357 -9.66 -4.70 -5.12
CA GLY A 357 -8.31 -4.17 -5.10
C GLY A 357 -8.25 -2.99 -4.12
N PRO A 358 -7.27 -2.08 -4.24
CA PRO A 358 -7.20 -0.89 -3.40
C PRO A 358 -8.48 -0.03 -3.45
N THR A 359 -9.18 -0.06 -4.58
CA THR A 359 -10.51 0.49 -4.80
C THR A 359 -11.22 -0.48 -5.75
N ALA A 360 -12.30 -1.11 -5.30
CA ALA A 360 -12.92 -2.22 -6.02
C ALA A 360 -13.31 -1.88 -7.46
N ASN A 361 -13.90 -0.71 -7.67
CA ASN A 361 -14.36 -0.30 -8.99
C ASN A 361 -13.30 0.41 -9.86
N PHE A 362 -12.01 0.41 -9.44
CA PHE A 362 -10.89 0.78 -10.29
C PHE A 362 -10.29 -0.47 -10.94
N PHE A 363 -10.99 -1.01 -11.93
CA PHE A 363 -10.65 -2.31 -12.50
C PHE A 363 -9.72 -2.20 -13.72
N ARG A 364 -9.76 -1.09 -14.46
CA ARG A 364 -9.00 -0.90 -15.71
C ARG A 364 -8.38 0.49 -15.80
N PRO A 365 -7.33 0.65 -16.62
CA PRO A 365 -6.81 1.98 -16.95
C PRO A 365 -7.88 2.88 -17.55
N VAL A 366 -7.93 4.14 -17.09
CA VAL A 366 -8.99 5.10 -17.44
C VAL A 366 -8.59 6.12 -18.52
N CYS A 367 -7.33 6.10 -18.97
CA CYS A 367 -6.84 6.99 -20.03
C CYS A 367 -5.65 6.41 -20.77
N ALA A 368 -5.23 7.05 -21.86
CA ALA A 368 -4.12 6.61 -22.71
C ALA A 368 -2.77 6.51 -21.95
N ILE A 369 -2.52 7.40 -20.98
CA ILE A 369 -1.28 7.38 -20.18
C ILE A 369 -1.29 6.13 -19.27
N GLN A 370 -2.40 5.86 -18.58
CA GLN A 370 -2.51 4.67 -17.74
C GLN A 370 -2.44 3.36 -18.52
N LYS A 371 -2.94 3.32 -19.74
CA LYS A 371 -2.79 2.15 -20.63
C LYS A 371 -1.32 1.81 -20.94
N LYS A 372 -0.44 2.80 -20.88
CA LYS A 372 1.02 2.62 -21.01
C LYS A 372 1.73 2.32 -19.70
N GLY A 373 1.00 2.26 -18.58
CA GLY A 373 1.55 2.04 -17.24
C GLY A 373 2.01 3.30 -16.51
N GLY A 374 1.69 4.49 -17.01
CA GLY A 374 2.04 5.77 -16.40
C GLY A 374 0.85 6.52 -15.80
N PHE A 375 1.13 7.72 -15.27
CA PHE A 375 0.10 8.65 -14.75
C PHE A 375 0.60 10.10 -14.75
N CYS A 376 -0.33 11.06 -14.64
CA CYS A 376 0.03 12.47 -14.55
C CYS A 376 0.55 12.81 -13.14
N THR A 377 1.66 13.52 -13.05
CA THR A 377 2.24 13.99 -11.77
C THR A 377 1.70 15.36 -11.37
N GLU A 378 1.24 16.17 -12.36
CA GLU A 378 0.79 17.55 -12.15
C GLU A 378 -0.70 17.66 -11.78
N ARG A 379 -1.47 16.59 -11.96
CA ARG A 379 -2.89 16.58 -11.56
C ARG A 379 -3.35 15.21 -11.08
N GLU A 380 -4.39 15.24 -10.23
CA GLU A 380 -5.13 14.04 -9.86
C GLU A 380 -6.24 13.73 -10.89
N CYS A 381 -6.67 12.45 -10.96
CA CYS A 381 -7.68 12.03 -11.94
C CYS A 381 -9.11 12.49 -11.56
N LEU A 382 -9.39 12.59 -10.25
CA LEU A 382 -10.73 12.85 -9.71
C LEU A 382 -10.78 14.14 -8.86
N TYR A 383 -9.69 14.90 -8.79
CA TYR A 383 -9.59 16.09 -7.95
C TYR A 383 -8.65 17.14 -8.60
N PRO A 384 -8.86 18.48 -8.43
CA PRO A 384 -10.08 19.11 -7.85
C PRO A 384 -11.33 18.86 -8.68
N ASP A 385 -11.18 18.79 -10.00
CA ASP A 385 -12.20 18.42 -10.96
C ASP A 385 -11.80 17.15 -11.69
N VAL A 386 -12.79 16.38 -12.13
CA VAL A 386 -12.57 15.17 -12.90
C VAL A 386 -11.75 15.48 -14.15
N CYS A 387 -10.68 14.72 -14.37
CA CYS A 387 -9.82 14.91 -15.52
C CYS A 387 -10.60 14.76 -16.83
N PRO A 388 -10.55 15.74 -17.78
CA PRO A 388 -11.27 15.64 -19.05
C PRO A 388 -10.87 14.43 -19.90
N LYS A 389 -9.65 13.89 -19.69
CA LYS A 389 -9.14 12.69 -20.39
C LYS A 389 -9.54 11.39 -19.70
N LEU A 390 -10.18 11.46 -18.52
CA LEU A 390 -10.64 10.29 -17.79
C LEU A 390 -11.87 9.69 -18.49
N LYS A 391 -11.81 8.41 -18.79
CA LYS A 391 -12.92 7.64 -19.35
C LYS A 391 -13.41 6.66 -18.28
N ALA A 392 -14.36 7.13 -17.46
CA ALA A 392 -15.01 6.26 -16.48
C ALA A 392 -15.86 5.23 -17.23
N ASP A 393 -15.61 3.95 -17.01
CA ASP A 393 -16.34 2.85 -17.63
C ASP A 393 -16.27 1.60 -16.74
N HIS A 394 -17.42 1.14 -16.28
CA HIS A 394 -17.56 -0.07 -15.47
C HIS A 394 -17.89 -1.33 -16.30
N HIS A 395 -17.98 -1.21 -17.63
CA HIS A 395 -18.44 -2.32 -18.49
C HIS A 395 -17.64 -3.62 -18.26
N GLN A 396 -16.31 -3.55 -18.34
CA GLN A 396 -15.47 -4.73 -18.17
C GLN A 396 -15.53 -5.32 -16.74
N TYR A 397 -15.74 -4.48 -15.73
CA TYR A 397 -15.92 -4.97 -14.36
C TYR A 397 -17.27 -5.67 -14.19
N ILE A 398 -18.34 -5.11 -14.78
CA ILE A 398 -19.65 -5.75 -14.83
C ILE A 398 -19.56 -7.14 -15.50
N GLU A 399 -18.87 -7.24 -16.65
CA GLU A 399 -18.67 -8.51 -17.35
C GLU A 399 -17.92 -9.52 -16.50
N ALA A 400 -16.81 -9.11 -15.87
CA ALA A 400 -16.03 -9.99 -14.98
C ALA A 400 -16.89 -10.52 -13.82
N LEU A 401 -17.65 -9.65 -13.16
CA LEU A 401 -18.54 -10.01 -12.06
C LEU A 401 -19.68 -10.95 -12.52
N GLN A 402 -20.22 -10.73 -13.72
CA GLN A 402 -21.24 -11.59 -14.31
C GLN A 402 -20.66 -12.97 -14.60
N THR A 403 -19.51 -13.05 -15.28
CA THR A 403 -18.82 -14.31 -15.54
C THR A 403 -18.62 -15.13 -14.27
N LEU A 404 -18.18 -14.49 -13.18
CA LEU A 404 -17.98 -15.18 -11.89
C LEU A 404 -19.29 -15.70 -11.29
N ARG A 405 -20.41 -14.96 -11.42
CA ARG A 405 -21.72 -15.40 -10.91
C ARG A 405 -22.31 -16.59 -11.68
N GLU A 406 -21.97 -16.74 -12.95
CA GLU A 406 -22.47 -17.79 -13.83
C GLU A 406 -21.71 -19.11 -13.68
N ILE A 407 -20.61 -19.15 -12.92
CA ILE A 407 -19.86 -20.38 -12.67
C ILE A 407 -20.69 -21.32 -11.79
N LYS A 408 -20.95 -22.54 -12.28
CA LYS A 408 -21.59 -23.58 -11.48
C LYS A 408 -20.76 -23.87 -10.20
N GLY A 409 -21.40 -23.80 -9.04
CA GLY A 409 -20.74 -23.94 -7.72
C GLY A 409 -20.50 -22.61 -7.01
N ILE A 410 -20.59 -21.47 -7.71
CA ILE A 410 -20.61 -20.15 -7.09
C ILE A 410 -22.04 -19.75 -6.75
N LYS A 411 -22.31 -19.47 -5.48
CA LYS A 411 -23.63 -19.03 -4.99
C LYS A 411 -23.73 -17.51 -4.88
N LYS A 412 -22.66 -16.87 -4.40
CA LYS A 412 -22.59 -15.42 -4.19
C LYS A 412 -21.20 -14.89 -4.52
N VAL A 413 -21.16 -13.69 -5.08
CA VAL A 413 -19.94 -12.92 -5.34
C VAL A 413 -20.11 -11.57 -4.66
N PHE A 414 -19.37 -11.31 -3.60
CA PHE A 414 -19.46 -10.07 -2.85
C PHE A 414 -18.38 -9.07 -3.28
N ILE A 415 -18.65 -7.79 -3.07
CA ILE A 415 -17.70 -6.70 -3.11
C ILE A 415 -17.68 -6.07 -1.71
N ARG A 416 -16.56 -6.27 -0.99
CA ARG A 416 -16.32 -5.74 0.36
C ARG A 416 -15.27 -4.65 0.38
N SER A 417 -14.39 -4.62 -0.61
CA SER A 417 -13.44 -3.52 -0.84
C SER A 417 -14.21 -2.22 -1.07
N GLY A 418 -13.66 -1.11 -0.58
CA GLY A 418 -14.29 0.19 -0.74
C GLY A 418 -14.46 0.59 -2.20
N ILE A 419 -15.55 1.29 -2.49
CA ILE A 419 -15.83 1.84 -3.82
C ILE A 419 -15.64 3.36 -3.85
N ARG A 420 -15.25 3.88 -5.02
CA ARG A 420 -15.25 5.32 -5.31
C ARG A 420 -16.58 5.67 -5.98
N PHE A 421 -17.47 6.28 -5.21
CA PHE A 421 -18.80 6.68 -5.66
C PHE A 421 -18.75 7.80 -6.72
N ASP A 422 -17.81 8.72 -6.60
CA ASP A 422 -17.58 9.79 -7.58
C ASP A 422 -17.16 9.21 -8.96
N PHE A 423 -16.44 8.09 -9.00
CA PHE A 423 -16.11 7.42 -10.24
C PHE A 423 -17.36 6.78 -10.90
N ILE A 424 -18.28 6.22 -10.08
CA ILE A 424 -19.57 5.71 -10.58
C ILE A 424 -20.38 6.83 -11.23
N GLN A 425 -20.48 7.99 -10.57
CA GLN A 425 -21.23 9.15 -11.06
C GLN A 425 -20.66 9.74 -12.35
N ASN A 426 -19.36 9.57 -12.58
CA ASN A 426 -18.69 10.02 -13.79
C ASN A 426 -18.80 9.03 -14.97
N ASP A 427 -19.26 7.81 -14.74
CA ASP A 427 -19.57 6.85 -15.81
C ASP A 427 -21.01 7.10 -16.32
N LYS A 428 -21.15 8.00 -17.29
CA LYS A 428 -22.44 8.36 -17.86
C LYS A 428 -23.11 7.22 -18.61
N LYS A 429 -22.35 6.22 -19.05
CA LYS A 429 -22.85 5.09 -19.84
C LYS A 429 -23.30 3.91 -18.97
N ASN A 430 -22.47 3.51 -18.02
CA ASN A 430 -22.65 2.29 -17.26
C ASN A 430 -22.79 2.50 -15.75
N GLY A 431 -22.64 3.72 -15.21
CA GLY A 431 -22.61 3.98 -13.78
C GLY A 431 -23.89 3.58 -13.06
N THR A 432 -25.06 3.97 -13.57
CA THR A 432 -26.36 3.58 -13.01
C THR A 432 -26.59 2.07 -13.11
N LYS A 433 -26.25 1.46 -14.26
CA LYS A 433 -26.33 0.01 -14.46
C LYS A 433 -25.40 -0.73 -13.48
N PHE A 434 -24.18 -0.23 -13.29
CA PHE A 434 -23.25 -0.81 -12.33
C PHE A 434 -23.80 -0.73 -10.90
N LEU A 435 -24.35 0.40 -10.48
CA LEU A 435 -24.93 0.55 -9.14
C LEU A 435 -26.13 -0.42 -8.93
N GLU A 436 -26.99 -0.61 -9.93
CA GLU A 436 -28.08 -1.58 -9.85
C GLU A 436 -27.58 -3.03 -9.73
N ILE A 437 -26.57 -3.40 -10.52
CA ILE A 437 -25.93 -4.72 -10.46
C ILE A 437 -25.24 -4.94 -9.11
N LEU A 438 -24.51 -3.93 -8.64
CA LEU A 438 -23.83 -3.93 -7.34
C LEU A 438 -24.82 -4.21 -6.21
N CYS A 439 -25.91 -3.43 -6.12
CA CYS A 439 -26.94 -3.62 -5.09
C CYS A 439 -27.63 -4.97 -5.21
N ARG A 440 -28.00 -5.39 -6.42
CA ARG A 440 -28.76 -6.63 -6.64
C ARG A 440 -27.97 -7.90 -6.29
N TYR A 441 -26.68 -7.92 -6.59
CA TYR A 441 -25.92 -9.18 -6.58
C TYR A 441 -24.69 -9.20 -5.67
N HIS A 442 -24.12 -8.03 -5.33
CA HIS A 442 -22.77 -7.96 -4.74
C HIS A 442 -22.71 -7.32 -3.36
N VAL A 443 -23.81 -6.74 -2.89
CA VAL A 443 -23.91 -6.15 -1.54
C VAL A 443 -24.70 -7.10 -0.64
N SER A 444 -24.08 -7.47 0.51
CA SER A 444 -24.69 -8.41 1.46
C SER A 444 -25.61 -7.76 2.51
N GLY A 445 -25.93 -6.47 2.35
CA GLY A 445 -26.72 -5.67 3.29
C GLY A 445 -26.08 -4.31 3.59
N GLN A 446 -24.76 -4.23 3.59
CA GLN A 446 -24.02 -2.99 3.81
C GLN A 446 -22.99 -2.75 2.71
N LEU A 447 -22.95 -1.52 2.20
CA LEU A 447 -21.95 -1.06 1.24
C LEU A 447 -21.02 -0.05 1.90
N LYS A 448 -19.74 -0.38 1.97
CA LYS A 448 -18.69 0.50 2.52
C LYS A 448 -18.41 1.64 1.54
N THR A 449 -18.44 2.86 2.05
CA THR A 449 -18.10 4.09 1.31
C THR A 449 -17.17 4.96 2.12
N ALA A 450 -16.36 5.76 1.47
CA ALA A 450 -15.34 6.58 2.11
C ALA A 450 -15.50 8.07 1.73
N PRO A 451 -16.53 8.78 2.23
CA PRO A 451 -16.62 10.23 2.09
C PRO A 451 -15.49 10.96 2.84
N GLU A 452 -15.03 10.41 3.94
CA GLU A 452 -13.94 10.83 4.84
C GLU A 452 -14.27 12.11 5.63
N HIS A 453 -14.89 13.10 5.04
CA HIS A 453 -15.35 14.36 5.64
C HIS A 453 -16.45 15.00 4.79
N ILE A 454 -17.01 16.15 5.26
CA ILE A 454 -17.98 16.92 4.46
C ILE A 454 -17.56 18.39 4.28
N SER A 455 -16.69 18.91 5.15
CA SER A 455 -16.20 20.28 5.02
C SER A 455 -15.36 20.45 3.75
N ALA A 456 -15.69 21.45 2.94
CA ALA A 456 -15.00 21.72 1.69
C ALA A 456 -13.49 21.96 1.88
N LYS A 457 -13.10 22.62 2.98
CA LYS A 457 -11.70 22.88 3.33
C LYS A 457 -10.94 21.59 3.59
N VAL A 458 -11.54 20.65 4.34
CA VAL A 458 -10.93 19.37 4.68
C VAL A 458 -10.88 18.44 3.46
N LEU A 459 -11.96 18.36 2.68
CA LEU A 459 -12.00 17.59 1.44
C LEU A 459 -10.96 18.08 0.42
N THR A 460 -10.73 19.38 0.35
CA THR A 460 -9.66 20.00 -0.46
C THR A 460 -8.27 19.51 0.02
N ALA A 461 -8.04 19.53 1.32
CA ALA A 461 -6.78 19.02 1.91
C ALA A 461 -6.61 17.52 1.65
N MET A 462 -7.69 16.75 1.71
CA MET A 462 -7.70 15.30 1.44
C MET A 462 -7.54 14.94 -0.04
N GLY A 463 -7.77 15.87 -0.97
CA GLY A 463 -7.83 15.56 -2.41
C GLY A 463 -9.06 14.74 -2.79
N LYS A 464 -10.21 15.03 -2.17
CA LYS A 464 -11.50 14.34 -2.38
C LYS A 464 -12.51 15.25 -3.08
N CYS A 465 -13.48 14.65 -3.74
CA CYS A 465 -14.61 15.37 -4.33
C CYS A 465 -15.43 16.10 -3.26
N ALA A 466 -16.16 17.14 -3.68
CA ALA A 466 -17.02 17.91 -2.78
C ALA A 466 -18.14 17.06 -2.16
N ALA A 467 -18.64 17.47 -0.99
CA ALA A 467 -19.64 16.72 -0.21
C ALA A 467 -20.91 16.39 -1.00
N PHE A 468 -21.34 17.30 -1.90
CA PHE A 468 -22.54 17.07 -2.71
C PHE A 468 -22.46 15.82 -3.59
N CYS A 469 -21.26 15.36 -3.97
CA CYS A 469 -21.08 14.09 -4.71
C CYS A 469 -21.53 12.91 -3.84
N TYR A 470 -21.19 12.92 -2.56
CA TYR A 470 -21.65 11.88 -1.65
C TYR A 470 -23.16 11.95 -1.38
N ASP A 471 -23.71 13.14 -1.21
CA ASP A 471 -25.16 13.31 -1.02
C ASP A 471 -25.96 12.84 -2.24
N GLN A 472 -25.46 13.11 -3.45
CA GLN A 472 -26.07 12.59 -4.67
C GLN A 472 -25.98 11.07 -4.73
N PHE A 473 -24.81 10.49 -4.40
CA PHE A 473 -24.65 9.04 -4.36
C PHE A 473 -25.59 8.36 -3.35
N ARG A 474 -25.82 8.97 -2.18
CA ARG A 474 -26.80 8.48 -1.20
C ARG A 474 -28.23 8.43 -1.79
N LYS A 475 -28.63 9.47 -2.52
CA LYS A 475 -29.92 9.51 -3.22
C LYS A 475 -30.02 8.42 -4.28
N ASP A 476 -28.99 8.28 -5.11
CA ASP A 476 -28.93 7.27 -6.17
C ASP A 476 -29.03 5.85 -5.59
N PHE A 477 -28.24 5.56 -4.53
CA PHE A 477 -28.28 4.28 -3.83
C PHE A 477 -29.65 3.98 -3.22
N SER A 478 -30.28 4.96 -2.57
CA SER A 478 -31.61 4.82 -2.01
C SER A 478 -32.67 4.57 -3.08
N ALA A 479 -32.60 5.29 -4.21
CA ALA A 479 -33.52 5.10 -5.33
C ALA A 479 -33.40 3.70 -5.94
N VAL A 480 -32.15 3.20 -6.11
CA VAL A 480 -31.89 1.84 -6.60
C VAL A 480 -32.42 0.79 -5.63
N ASN A 481 -32.18 0.95 -4.32
CA ASN A 481 -32.71 0.03 -3.31
C ASN A 481 -34.25 -0.03 -3.34
N LYS A 482 -34.91 1.15 -3.41
CA LYS A 482 -36.36 1.24 -3.53
C LYS A 482 -36.87 0.54 -4.80
N LYS A 483 -36.25 0.82 -5.95
CA LYS A 483 -36.57 0.19 -7.25
C LYS A 483 -36.46 -1.34 -7.20
N LEU A 484 -35.45 -1.87 -6.49
CA LEU A 484 -35.17 -3.29 -6.39
C LEU A 484 -35.86 -4.00 -5.22
N GLY A 485 -36.59 -3.27 -4.37
CA GLY A 485 -37.21 -3.82 -3.15
C GLY A 485 -36.19 -4.30 -2.11
N LEU A 486 -34.99 -3.70 -2.07
CA LEU A 486 -33.91 -4.12 -1.19
C LEU A 486 -33.85 -3.24 0.09
N LYS A 487 -33.34 -3.82 1.19
CA LYS A 487 -33.06 -3.15 2.46
C LYS A 487 -31.55 -3.17 2.70
N GLN A 488 -30.81 -2.31 2.02
CA GLN A 488 -29.37 -2.20 2.16
C GLN A 488 -29.00 -0.82 2.71
N TYR A 489 -27.84 -0.73 3.38
CA TYR A 489 -27.39 0.47 4.06
C TYR A 489 -25.99 0.86 3.56
N LEU A 490 -25.72 2.17 3.49
CA LEU A 490 -24.37 2.69 3.34
C LEU A 490 -23.67 2.69 4.69
N LEU A 491 -22.42 2.23 4.70
CA LEU A 491 -21.53 2.32 5.85
C LEU A 491 -20.42 3.32 5.52
N PRO A 492 -20.61 4.63 5.82
CA PRO A 492 -19.61 5.64 5.54
C PRO A 492 -18.49 5.65 6.56
N TYR A 493 -17.26 5.79 6.09
CA TYR A 493 -16.08 6.04 6.90
C TYR A 493 -15.76 7.52 6.93
N PHE A 494 -15.42 8.02 8.14
CA PHE A 494 -15.00 9.39 8.37
C PHE A 494 -13.67 9.44 9.10
N ILE A 495 -12.88 10.49 8.83
CA ILE A 495 -11.58 10.73 9.47
C ILE A 495 -11.66 12.04 10.25
N SER A 496 -11.42 11.96 11.57
CA SER A 496 -11.26 13.13 12.42
C SER A 496 -9.84 13.67 12.39
N SER A 497 -9.67 14.95 12.67
CA SER A 497 -8.37 15.60 12.89
C SER A 497 -7.38 15.51 11.71
N HIS A 498 -7.89 15.35 10.48
CA HIS A 498 -7.05 15.49 9.27
C HIS A 498 -6.52 16.93 9.16
N PRO A 499 -5.31 17.17 8.64
CA PRO A 499 -4.86 18.53 8.32
C PRO A 499 -5.96 19.34 7.58
N GLY A 500 -6.22 20.56 8.06
CA GLY A 500 -7.35 21.38 7.63
C GLY A 500 -8.58 21.29 8.54
N ALA A 501 -8.72 20.24 9.37
CA ALA A 501 -9.84 20.09 10.29
C ALA A 501 -9.54 20.70 11.66
N GLY A 502 -10.25 21.77 12.02
CA GLY A 502 -10.34 22.32 13.37
C GLY A 502 -11.68 21.99 14.01
N MET A 503 -11.95 22.58 15.17
CA MET A 503 -13.22 22.39 15.89
C MET A 503 -14.45 22.82 15.06
N LYS A 504 -14.32 23.87 14.24
CA LYS A 504 -15.39 24.34 13.36
C LYS A 504 -15.79 23.26 12.35
N GLU A 505 -14.82 22.67 11.67
CA GLU A 505 -15.03 21.63 10.68
C GLU A 505 -15.54 20.32 11.32
N ALA A 506 -15.14 20.03 12.56
CA ALA A 506 -15.66 18.89 13.32
C ALA A 506 -17.13 19.07 13.71
N VAL A 507 -17.54 20.29 14.11
CA VAL A 507 -18.95 20.63 14.38
C VAL A 507 -19.77 20.53 13.10
N GLU A 508 -19.27 21.05 11.99
CA GLU A 508 -19.92 20.95 10.67
C GLU A 508 -20.21 19.48 10.28
N LEU A 509 -19.24 18.58 10.51
CA LEU A 509 -19.43 17.16 10.27
C LEU A 509 -20.45 16.55 11.24
N SER A 510 -20.38 16.90 12.54
CA SER A 510 -21.32 16.42 13.55
C SER A 510 -22.77 16.79 13.21
N ASP A 511 -23.01 18.05 12.79
CA ASP A 511 -24.33 18.52 12.42
C ASP A 511 -24.86 17.82 11.15
N TYR A 512 -23.98 17.59 10.18
CA TYR A 512 -24.33 16.79 9.01
C TYR A 512 -24.72 15.35 9.38
N LEU A 513 -23.99 14.70 10.28
CA LEU A 513 -24.30 13.35 10.75
C LEU A 513 -25.64 13.29 11.46
N LYS A 514 -25.94 14.24 12.36
CA LYS A 514 -27.25 14.38 13.02
C LYS A 514 -28.38 14.56 12.01
N LYS A 515 -28.20 15.47 11.03
CA LYS A 515 -29.19 15.72 9.98
C LYS A 515 -29.46 14.50 9.11
N THR A 516 -28.45 13.67 8.87
CA THR A 516 -28.59 12.47 8.05
C THR A 516 -29.05 11.24 8.81
N GLY A 517 -29.18 11.34 10.16
CA GLY A 517 -29.57 10.25 11.03
C GLY A 517 -28.52 9.12 11.14
N PHE A 518 -27.28 9.40 10.75
CA PHE A 518 -26.19 8.43 10.83
C PHE A 518 -25.18 8.86 11.89
N ILE A 519 -24.93 8.02 12.88
CA ILE A 519 -23.89 8.22 13.88
C ILE A 519 -22.91 7.04 13.77
N PRO A 520 -21.66 7.27 13.38
CA PRO A 520 -20.65 6.21 13.30
C PRO A 520 -20.40 5.61 14.68
N GLU A 521 -20.36 4.29 14.77
CA GLU A 521 -19.92 3.61 16.01
C GLU A 521 -18.42 3.83 16.24
N GLN A 522 -17.66 3.93 15.16
CA GLN A 522 -16.23 4.17 15.18
C GLN A 522 -15.84 5.18 14.10
N THR A 523 -15.01 6.14 14.49
CA THR A 523 -14.37 7.11 13.59
C THR A 523 -12.88 6.93 13.65
N GLN A 524 -12.21 6.98 12.53
CA GLN A 524 -10.77 6.89 12.47
C GLN A 524 -10.15 8.27 12.69
N ASP A 525 -9.27 8.40 13.68
CA ASP A 525 -8.41 9.59 13.78
C ASP A 525 -7.39 9.58 12.64
N PHE A 526 -7.08 10.75 12.10
CA PHE A 526 -5.99 10.90 11.15
C PHE A 526 -4.69 10.32 11.73
N TYR A 527 -4.09 9.45 10.96
CA TYR A 527 -2.85 8.77 11.30
C TYR A 527 -1.73 9.24 10.37
N PRO A 528 -0.74 10.00 10.88
CA PRO A 528 0.37 10.46 10.04
C PRO A 528 1.25 9.31 9.58
N THR A 529 0.93 8.76 8.40
CA THR A 529 1.68 7.67 7.79
C THR A 529 2.84 8.24 6.96
N PRO A 530 4.09 7.79 7.15
CA PRO A 530 5.24 8.29 6.39
C PRO A 530 5.01 8.28 4.87
N GLY A 531 5.62 9.20 4.15
CA GLY A 531 5.55 9.27 2.70
C GLY A 531 4.19 9.70 2.12
N THR A 532 3.25 10.20 2.94
CA THR A 532 1.95 10.73 2.46
C THR A 532 1.93 12.25 2.49
N LEU A 533 1.20 12.87 1.56
CA LEU A 533 1.06 14.34 1.49
C LEU A 533 0.45 14.92 2.78
N ALA A 534 -0.55 14.23 3.35
CA ALA A 534 -1.17 14.67 4.60
C ALA A 534 -0.21 14.61 5.79
N THR A 535 0.74 13.69 5.80
CA THR A 535 1.79 13.63 6.83
C THR A 535 2.76 14.80 6.70
N VAL A 536 3.09 15.21 5.48
CA VAL A 536 3.89 16.43 5.27
C VAL A 536 3.14 17.66 5.74
N MET A 537 1.84 17.80 5.43
CA MET A 537 0.99 18.86 5.99
C MET A 537 0.99 18.84 7.52
N TYR A 538 0.86 17.65 8.11
CA TYR A 538 0.87 17.47 9.56
C TYR A 538 2.19 17.93 10.18
N ARG A 539 3.32 17.53 9.61
CA ARG A 539 4.66 17.91 10.11
C ARG A 539 4.92 19.40 9.94
N THR A 540 4.64 19.94 8.75
CA THR A 540 5.08 21.29 8.37
C THR A 540 4.09 22.38 8.74
N GLY A 541 2.81 22.08 8.88
CA GLY A 541 1.76 23.09 8.95
C GLY A 541 1.54 23.83 7.62
N LEU A 542 2.08 23.29 6.51
CA LEU A 542 1.96 23.85 5.15
C LEU A 542 1.21 22.86 4.26
N ASP A 543 0.44 23.37 3.31
CA ASP A 543 0.01 22.57 2.16
C ASP A 543 1.13 22.59 1.10
N PRO A 544 1.86 21.48 0.87
CA PRO A 544 2.99 21.47 -0.05
C PRO A 544 2.64 21.82 -1.50
N ARG A 545 1.36 21.70 -1.88
CA ARG A 545 0.88 22.03 -3.23
C ARG A 545 0.86 23.54 -3.48
N THR A 546 0.70 24.34 -2.44
CA THR A 546 0.55 25.79 -2.50
C THR A 546 1.54 26.55 -1.65
N MET A 547 2.26 25.86 -0.75
CA MET A 547 3.15 26.39 0.29
C MET A 547 2.44 27.37 1.26
N LYS A 548 1.11 27.31 1.33
CA LYS A 548 0.31 28.09 2.28
C LYS A 548 0.09 27.35 3.58
N ASN A 549 -0.08 28.10 4.66
CA ASN A 549 -0.38 27.54 5.97
C ASN A 549 -1.67 26.73 5.96
N ILE A 550 -1.64 25.57 6.63
CA ILE A 550 -2.81 24.73 6.87
C ILE A 550 -2.91 24.44 8.37
N TYR A 551 -4.12 24.47 8.89
CA TYR A 551 -4.37 24.16 10.29
C TYR A 551 -4.12 22.67 10.58
N VAL A 552 -3.49 22.38 11.71
CA VAL A 552 -3.20 21.01 12.18
C VAL A 552 -3.55 20.88 13.66
N ALA A 553 -4.47 19.99 13.98
CA ALA A 553 -4.81 19.63 15.35
C ALA A 553 -3.71 18.73 15.96
N ARG A 554 -2.75 19.33 16.69
CA ARG A 554 -1.63 18.60 17.29
C ARG A 554 -1.94 18.12 18.71
N GLY A 555 -2.76 18.86 19.46
CA GLY A 555 -3.08 18.58 20.85
C GLY A 555 -3.98 17.35 21.01
N GLU A 556 -3.62 16.41 21.89
CA GLU A 556 -4.43 15.20 22.14
C GLU A 556 -5.83 15.54 22.60
N ARG A 557 -5.99 16.57 23.46
CA ARG A 557 -7.31 17.02 23.96
C ARG A 557 -8.22 17.49 22.83
N GLU A 558 -7.69 18.23 21.86
CA GLU A 558 -8.46 18.71 20.71
C GLU A 558 -8.84 17.56 19.77
N ARG A 559 -7.88 16.68 19.44
CA ARG A 559 -8.13 15.51 18.59
C ARG A 559 -9.21 14.61 19.21
N ARG A 560 -9.15 14.38 20.51
CA ARG A 560 -10.17 13.64 21.22
C ARG A 560 -11.55 14.32 21.15
N LYS A 561 -11.63 15.64 21.35
CA LYS A 561 -12.89 16.39 21.23
C LYS A 561 -13.47 16.33 19.81
N GLN A 562 -12.64 16.48 18.77
CA GLN A 562 -13.09 16.35 17.39
C GLN A 562 -13.70 14.95 17.13
N ARG A 563 -13.06 13.90 17.63
CA ARG A 563 -13.57 12.53 17.49
C ARG A 563 -14.89 12.34 18.26
N GLU A 564 -14.96 12.79 19.53
CA GLU A 564 -16.16 12.66 20.37
C GLU A 564 -17.39 13.36 19.76
N LEU A 565 -17.21 14.46 19.01
CA LEU A 565 -18.29 15.14 18.32
C LEU A 565 -18.93 14.31 17.19
N ILE A 566 -18.20 13.37 16.61
CA ILE A 566 -18.62 12.63 15.43
C ILE A 566 -18.79 11.12 15.67
N THR A 567 -18.57 10.67 16.90
CA THR A 567 -18.84 9.29 17.36
C THR A 567 -19.97 9.28 18.38
N LYS A 568 -20.57 8.11 18.58
CA LYS A 568 -21.60 7.84 19.59
C LYS A 568 -21.01 7.91 21.00
#